data_0eb6d87e8549ebbb4c16ad491d8b0142
#
_entry.id   0eb6d87e8549ebbb4c16ad491d8b0142
#
_cell.length_a   1.000
_cell.length_b   1.000
_cell.length_c   1.000
_cell.angle_alpha   90.00
_cell.angle_beta   90.00
_cell.angle_gamma   90.00
#
_symmetry.space_group_name_H-M   'P 1'
#
loop_
_entity.id
_entity.type
_entity.pdbx_description
1 polymer ?
#
loop_
_entity_poly.entity_id
_entity_poly.type
_entity_poly.pdbx_seq_one_letter_code
_entity_poly.pdbx_strand_id
1 'polypeptide(L)'
;EINQAIARAVTTAADTTPGPIRIAGHSAGGHLASRMMCQGVLPDAIAGRIARVTSISGLHDLALLCLITLNDTLRLTEEEARSESPAALPPRHGIPFTAWVGAQERPEFLRQTRLIEEAWARHGTDVSATYDLGHDHFTVIEALRGPDSALLQAILA
;
A
#
# COMPACT_ATOMS: atom_id res chain seq x y z
N GLU A 1 -0.27 -10.24 -13.02
CA GLU A 1 1.16 -10.46 -13.34
C GLU A 1 2.10 -9.58 -12.50
N ILE A 2 1.85 -8.25 -12.37
CA ILE A 2 2.71 -7.31 -11.62
C ILE A 2 2.81 -7.72 -10.14
N ASN A 3 1.71 -8.03 -9.46
CA ASN A 3 1.71 -8.46 -8.06
C ASN A 3 2.59 -9.70 -7.84
N GLN A 4 2.57 -10.65 -8.76
CA GLN A 4 3.43 -11.83 -8.69
C GLN A 4 4.92 -11.48 -8.88
N ALA A 5 5.22 -10.50 -9.72
CA ALA A 5 6.61 -10.04 -9.91
C ALA A 5 7.13 -9.35 -8.63
N ILE A 6 6.30 -8.51 -8.00
CA ILE A 6 6.64 -7.88 -6.71
C ILE A 6 6.78 -8.92 -5.59
N ALA A 7 5.86 -9.91 -5.51
CA ALA A 7 5.96 -10.99 -4.53
C ALA A 7 7.27 -11.79 -4.68
N ARG A 8 7.69 -12.09 -5.92
CA ARG A 8 8.99 -12.73 -6.17
C ARG A 8 10.16 -11.83 -5.75
N ALA A 9 10.11 -10.53 -6.04
CA ALA A 9 11.15 -9.60 -5.62
C ALA A 9 11.28 -9.53 -4.09
N VAL A 10 10.16 -9.45 -3.37
CA VAL A 10 10.14 -9.48 -1.90
C VAL A 10 10.70 -10.79 -1.37
N THR A 11 10.35 -11.93 -1.99
CA THR A 11 10.89 -13.25 -1.63
C THR A 11 12.40 -13.30 -1.83
N THR A 12 12.89 -12.86 -2.99
CA THR A 12 14.33 -12.83 -3.29
C THR A 12 15.09 -11.94 -2.30
N ALA A 13 14.55 -10.75 -1.97
CA ALA A 13 15.13 -9.88 -0.96
C ALA A 13 15.17 -10.55 0.42
N ALA A 14 14.12 -11.27 0.78
CA ALA A 14 14.05 -12.01 2.02
C ALA A 14 15.08 -13.14 2.10
N ASP A 15 15.32 -13.86 1.00
CA ASP A 15 16.28 -14.95 0.93
C ASP A 15 17.73 -14.46 1.03
N THR A 16 18.01 -13.23 0.60
CA THR A 16 19.36 -12.65 0.57
C THR A 16 19.68 -11.78 1.79
N THR A 17 18.64 -11.30 2.51
CA THR A 17 18.82 -10.37 3.63
C THR A 17 18.11 -10.90 4.88
N PRO A 18 18.82 -11.16 5.99
CA PRO A 18 18.21 -11.58 7.24
C PRO A 18 17.48 -10.43 7.94
N GLY A 19 16.57 -10.77 8.87
CA GLY A 19 15.89 -9.82 9.74
C GLY A 19 14.50 -9.38 9.24
N PRO A 20 13.90 -8.38 9.89
CA PRO A 20 12.56 -7.88 9.56
C PRO A 20 12.55 -7.13 8.23
N ILE A 21 11.43 -7.25 7.51
CA ILE A 21 11.20 -6.59 6.22
C ILE A 21 10.15 -5.50 6.42
N ARG A 22 10.41 -4.32 5.88
CA ARG A 22 9.44 -3.23 5.78
C ARG A 22 9.18 -2.94 4.30
N ILE A 23 7.90 -2.87 3.95
CA ILE A 23 7.49 -2.63 2.56
C ILE A 23 6.85 -1.25 2.52
N ALA A 24 7.37 -0.38 1.66
CA ALA A 24 6.77 0.92 1.41
C ALA A 24 6.65 1.16 -0.10
N GLY A 25 5.63 1.90 -0.49
CA GLY A 25 5.43 2.25 -1.89
C GLY A 25 4.57 3.50 -2.03
N HIS A 26 4.80 4.25 -3.11
CA HIS A 26 4.07 5.47 -3.44
C HIS A 26 3.17 5.27 -4.65
N SER A 27 1.97 5.84 -4.63
CA SER A 27 1.00 5.83 -5.74
C SER A 27 0.66 4.38 -6.18
N ALA A 28 0.94 3.98 -7.41
CA ALA A 28 0.84 2.59 -7.85
C ALA A 28 1.71 1.64 -7.00
N GLY A 29 2.88 2.10 -6.52
CA GLY A 29 3.70 1.36 -5.57
C GLY A 29 3.03 1.19 -4.21
N GLY A 30 2.23 2.16 -3.76
CA GLY A 30 1.40 2.06 -2.55
C GLY A 30 0.32 0.98 -2.68
N HIS A 31 -0.32 0.88 -3.85
CA HIS A 31 -1.20 -0.24 -4.18
C HIS A 31 -0.47 -1.57 -4.08
N LEU A 32 0.69 -1.71 -4.74
CA LEU A 32 1.47 -2.94 -4.75
C LEU A 32 1.98 -3.33 -3.35
N ALA A 33 2.41 -2.35 -2.54
CA ALA A 33 2.78 -2.59 -1.15
C ALA A 33 1.59 -3.15 -0.34
N SER A 34 0.41 -2.55 -0.49
CA SER A 34 -0.82 -3.04 0.17
C SER A 34 -1.19 -4.45 -0.29
N ARG A 35 -1.01 -4.77 -1.59
CA ARG A 35 -1.26 -6.12 -2.11
C ARG A 35 -0.36 -7.16 -1.47
N MET A 36 0.88 -6.84 -1.13
CA MET A 36 1.79 -7.77 -0.44
C MET A 36 1.28 -8.15 0.96
N MET A 37 0.42 -7.33 1.55
CA MET A 37 -0.21 -7.61 2.83
C MET A 37 -1.49 -8.44 2.72
N CYS A 38 -2.08 -8.61 1.54
CA CYS A 38 -3.26 -9.43 1.35
C CYS A 38 -2.94 -10.92 1.52
N GLN A 39 -3.90 -11.68 2.08
CA GLN A 39 -3.74 -13.13 2.26
C GLN A 39 -3.49 -13.82 0.92
N GLY A 40 -2.63 -14.84 0.92
CA GLY A 40 -2.34 -15.67 -0.26
C GLY A 40 -1.36 -15.05 -1.27
N VAL A 41 -0.87 -13.82 -1.07
CA VAL A 41 0.06 -13.17 -2.01
C VAL A 41 1.51 -13.58 -1.74
N LEU A 42 1.96 -13.49 -0.49
CA LEU A 42 3.30 -13.92 -0.10
C LEU A 42 3.26 -15.28 0.60
N PRO A 43 4.30 -16.12 0.47
CA PRO A 43 4.46 -17.32 1.29
C PRO A 43 4.46 -16.97 2.78
N ASP A 44 3.93 -17.84 3.63
CA ASP A 44 3.78 -17.58 5.07
C ASP A 44 5.11 -17.32 5.76
N ALA A 45 6.16 -18.04 5.38
CA ALA A 45 7.52 -17.84 5.92
C ALA A 45 8.06 -16.44 5.63
N ILE A 46 7.76 -15.88 4.46
CA ILE A 46 8.18 -14.52 4.08
C ILE A 46 7.29 -13.48 4.76
N ALA A 47 5.98 -13.72 4.74
CA ALA A 47 5.01 -12.83 5.38
C ALA A 47 5.27 -12.70 6.89
N GLY A 48 5.68 -13.75 7.57
CA GLY A 48 6.07 -13.73 8.98
C GLY A 48 7.29 -12.85 9.30
N ARG A 49 8.03 -12.40 8.29
CA ARG A 49 9.13 -11.44 8.42
C ARG A 49 8.75 -9.99 8.12
N ILE A 50 7.52 -9.76 7.63
CA ILE A 50 7.05 -8.40 7.37
C ILE A 50 6.75 -7.71 8.71
N ALA A 51 7.56 -6.72 9.05
CA ALA A 51 7.40 -5.96 10.29
C ALA A 51 6.37 -4.83 10.13
N ARG A 52 6.25 -4.25 8.92
CA ARG A 52 5.33 -3.16 8.61
C ARG A 52 5.13 -3.00 7.11
N VAL A 53 3.95 -2.50 6.74
CA VAL A 53 3.65 -2.05 5.38
C VAL A 53 3.19 -0.59 5.43
N THR A 54 3.75 0.26 4.56
CA THR A 54 3.37 1.67 4.42
C THR A 54 2.97 1.96 2.97
N SER A 55 1.72 2.33 2.79
CA SER A 55 1.18 2.78 1.51
C SER A 55 1.12 4.30 1.49
N ILE A 56 1.90 4.93 0.62
CA ILE A 56 1.95 6.38 0.47
C ILE A 56 1.12 6.74 -0.75
N SER A 57 0.03 7.48 -0.56
CA SER A 57 -0.89 7.90 -1.63
C SER A 57 -1.34 6.74 -2.53
N GLY A 58 -1.57 5.58 -1.93
CA GLY A 58 -1.88 4.34 -2.65
C GLY A 58 -3.31 4.26 -3.16
N LEU A 59 -3.52 3.36 -4.11
CA LEU A 59 -4.83 3.01 -4.64
C LEU A 59 -5.28 1.69 -4.00
N HIS A 60 -6.41 1.70 -3.33
CA HIS A 60 -6.89 0.54 -2.57
C HIS A 60 -8.23 -0.01 -3.09
N ASP A 61 -8.89 0.76 -3.97
CA ASP A 61 -10.07 0.41 -4.72
C ASP A 61 -9.86 0.84 -6.17
N LEU A 62 -9.76 -0.11 -7.09
CA LEU A 62 -9.43 0.13 -8.48
C LEU A 62 -10.65 0.34 -9.38
N ALA A 63 -11.87 0.21 -8.81
CA ALA A 63 -13.10 0.28 -9.62
C ALA A 63 -13.21 1.58 -10.43
N LEU A 64 -12.80 2.72 -9.85
CA LEU A 64 -12.85 4.00 -10.55
C LEU A 64 -11.84 4.10 -11.70
N LEU A 65 -10.76 3.29 -11.70
CA LEU A 65 -9.83 3.27 -12.82
C LEU A 65 -10.48 2.75 -14.10
N CYS A 66 -11.47 1.86 -13.98
CA CYS A 66 -12.22 1.35 -15.14
C CYS A 66 -12.99 2.44 -15.88
N LEU A 67 -13.26 3.59 -15.24
CA LEU A 67 -14.11 4.66 -15.74
C LEU A 67 -13.33 5.87 -16.30
N ILE A 68 -12.01 5.85 -16.27
CA ILE A 68 -11.18 6.97 -16.70
C ILE A 68 -10.31 6.61 -17.91
N THR A 69 -9.86 7.61 -18.65
CA THR A 69 -9.06 7.43 -19.87
C THR A 69 -7.77 6.63 -19.68
N LEU A 70 -7.22 6.61 -18.46
CA LEU A 70 -6.07 5.77 -18.17
C LEU A 70 -6.35 4.29 -18.42
N ASN A 71 -7.62 3.87 -18.32
CA ASN A 71 -8.00 2.49 -18.58
C ASN A 71 -7.89 2.08 -20.05
N ASP A 72 -7.83 3.00 -20.99
CA ASP A 72 -7.56 2.70 -22.41
C ASP A 72 -6.19 2.02 -22.57
N THR A 73 -5.25 2.34 -21.65
CA THR A 73 -3.91 1.74 -21.60
C THR A 73 -3.86 0.54 -20.66
N LEU A 74 -4.46 0.63 -19.46
CA LEU A 74 -4.42 -0.43 -18.45
C LEU A 74 -5.25 -1.64 -18.88
N ARG A 75 -6.37 -1.41 -19.58
CA ARG A 75 -7.34 -2.42 -20.00
C ARG A 75 -7.84 -3.28 -18.83
N LEU A 76 -7.98 -2.66 -17.66
CA LEU A 76 -8.45 -3.29 -16.45
C LEU A 76 -9.94 -3.61 -16.60
N THR A 77 -10.32 -4.85 -16.37
CA THR A 77 -11.73 -5.27 -16.30
C THR A 77 -12.29 -5.02 -14.90
N GLU A 78 -13.61 -4.97 -14.76
CA GLU A 78 -14.26 -4.82 -13.44
C GLU A 78 -13.94 -5.98 -12.50
N GLU A 79 -13.76 -7.19 -13.04
CA GLU A 79 -13.39 -8.38 -12.28
C GLU A 79 -11.96 -8.25 -11.74
N GLU A 80 -11.01 -7.85 -12.60
CA GLU A 80 -9.63 -7.58 -12.20
C GLU A 80 -9.56 -6.43 -11.21
N ALA A 81 -10.30 -5.34 -11.44
CA ALA A 81 -10.35 -4.23 -10.50
C ALA A 81 -10.79 -4.70 -9.11
N ARG A 82 -11.81 -5.55 -9.01
CA ARG A 82 -12.30 -6.08 -7.74
C ARG A 82 -11.30 -7.03 -7.09
N SER A 83 -10.75 -7.99 -7.84
CA SER A 83 -9.82 -9.00 -7.33
C SER A 83 -8.45 -8.42 -6.96
N GLU A 84 -8.10 -7.26 -7.51
CA GLU A 84 -6.83 -6.58 -7.24
C GLU A 84 -6.96 -5.38 -6.29
N SER A 85 -8.16 -5.07 -5.80
CA SER A 85 -8.41 -3.98 -4.84
C SER A 85 -8.10 -4.42 -3.41
N PRO A 86 -7.03 -3.90 -2.75
CA PRO A 86 -6.69 -4.29 -1.39
C PRO A 86 -7.82 -4.10 -0.39
N ALA A 87 -8.61 -3.03 -0.52
CA ALA A 87 -9.73 -2.75 0.39
C ALA A 87 -10.87 -3.79 0.32
N ALA A 88 -10.95 -4.58 -0.76
CA ALA A 88 -11.92 -5.66 -0.92
C ALA A 88 -11.39 -7.02 -0.46
N LEU A 89 -10.12 -7.11 -0.03
CA LEU A 89 -9.44 -8.34 0.29
C LEU A 89 -9.05 -8.41 1.76
N PRO A 90 -9.06 -9.62 2.37
CA PRO A 90 -8.64 -9.79 3.74
C PRO A 90 -7.12 -9.55 3.88
N PRO A 91 -6.69 -8.66 4.78
CA PRO A 91 -5.28 -8.49 5.10
C PRO A 91 -4.76 -9.65 5.96
N ARG A 92 -3.45 -9.81 6.02
CA ARG A 92 -2.80 -10.68 7.01
C ARG A 92 -2.88 -10.03 8.39
N HIS A 93 -3.13 -10.83 9.40
CA HIS A 93 -3.15 -10.39 10.79
C HIS A 93 -1.73 -10.19 11.34
N GLY A 94 -1.63 -9.30 12.32
CA GLY A 94 -0.39 -9.10 13.09
C GLY A 94 0.68 -8.25 12.38
N ILE A 95 0.39 -7.71 11.19
CA ILE A 95 1.28 -6.80 10.47
C ILE A 95 0.69 -5.39 10.56
N PRO A 96 1.39 -4.42 11.18
CA PRO A 96 0.96 -3.04 11.19
C PRO A 96 0.95 -2.43 9.79
N PHE A 97 -0.09 -1.66 9.48
CA PHE A 97 -0.25 -0.97 8.20
C PHE A 97 -0.41 0.53 8.40
N THR A 98 0.32 1.31 7.63
CA THR A 98 0.19 2.77 7.60
C THR A 98 -0.28 3.21 6.22
N ALA A 99 -1.42 3.89 6.16
CA ALA A 99 -1.89 4.61 4.99
C ALA A 99 -1.49 6.09 5.14
N TRP A 100 -0.57 6.56 4.33
CA TRP A 100 -0.05 7.93 4.35
C TRP A 100 -0.47 8.67 3.09
N VAL A 101 -0.99 9.89 3.20
CA VAL A 101 -1.42 10.69 2.05
C VAL A 101 -1.16 12.16 2.28
N GLY A 102 -0.77 12.89 1.25
CA GLY A 102 -0.68 14.34 1.32
C GLY A 102 -2.08 14.97 1.47
N ALA A 103 -2.25 15.86 2.44
CA ALA A 103 -3.56 16.45 2.72
C ALA A 103 -4.06 17.40 1.61
N GLN A 104 -3.19 17.83 0.69
CA GLN A 104 -3.53 18.64 -0.47
C GLN A 104 -3.70 17.82 -1.76
N GLU A 105 -3.76 16.52 -1.65
CA GLU A 105 -4.03 15.65 -2.81
C GLU A 105 -5.48 15.75 -3.28
N ARG A 106 -5.74 15.22 -4.48
CA ARG A 106 -7.11 15.13 -5.01
C ARG A 106 -8.01 14.35 -4.04
N PRO A 107 -9.29 14.70 -3.92
CA PRO A 107 -10.23 14.04 -3.00
C PRO A 107 -10.26 12.52 -3.10
N GLU A 108 -9.97 11.97 -4.30
CA GLU A 108 -9.95 10.53 -4.49
C GLU A 108 -8.83 9.84 -3.71
N PHE A 109 -7.62 10.41 -3.63
CA PHE A 109 -6.55 9.83 -2.82
C PHE A 109 -6.85 9.87 -1.32
N LEU A 110 -7.50 10.95 -0.86
CA LEU A 110 -7.98 11.04 0.52
C LEU A 110 -9.06 9.99 0.79
N ARG A 111 -9.98 9.76 -0.17
CA ARG A 111 -10.99 8.70 -0.09
C ARG A 111 -10.34 7.31 -0.03
N GLN A 112 -9.35 7.03 -0.87
CA GLN A 112 -8.63 5.76 -0.93
C GLN A 112 -7.96 5.43 0.41
N THR A 113 -7.34 6.44 1.03
CA THR A 113 -6.70 6.31 2.35
C THR A 113 -7.72 5.97 3.43
N ARG A 114 -8.84 6.70 3.49
CA ARG A 114 -9.93 6.42 4.45
C ARG A 114 -10.54 5.04 4.22
N LEU A 115 -10.74 4.67 2.96
CA LEU A 115 -11.36 3.39 2.60
C LEU A 115 -10.55 2.21 3.12
N ILE A 116 -9.23 2.20 2.91
CA ILE A 116 -8.39 1.09 3.36
C ILE A 116 -8.30 1.04 4.89
N GLU A 117 -8.21 2.19 5.55
CA GLU A 117 -8.24 2.27 7.00
C GLU A 117 -9.51 1.63 7.56
N GLU A 118 -10.69 2.04 7.08
CA GLU A 118 -11.97 1.48 7.51
C GLU A 118 -12.13 -0.01 7.17
N ALA A 119 -11.72 -0.40 5.96
CA ALA A 119 -11.87 -1.78 5.51
C ALA A 119 -11.02 -2.74 6.35
N TRP A 120 -9.75 -2.42 6.56
CA TRP A 120 -8.83 -3.33 7.25
C TRP A 120 -8.95 -3.26 8.77
N ALA A 121 -9.40 -2.13 9.34
CA ALA A 121 -9.75 -2.06 10.76
C ALA A 121 -10.89 -3.04 11.12
N ARG A 122 -11.87 -3.25 10.23
CA ARG A 122 -12.93 -4.26 10.42
C ARG A 122 -12.41 -5.69 10.49
N HIS A 123 -11.25 -5.94 9.91
CA HIS A 123 -10.54 -7.22 10.00
C HIS A 123 -9.62 -7.32 11.25
N GLY A 124 -9.64 -6.31 12.12
CA GLY A 124 -8.78 -6.29 13.32
C GLY A 124 -7.31 -6.03 13.04
N THR A 125 -6.97 -5.46 11.87
CA THR A 125 -5.61 -5.05 11.54
C THR A 125 -5.26 -3.77 12.29
N ASP A 126 -4.02 -3.67 12.77
CA ASP A 126 -3.46 -2.43 13.30
C ASP A 126 -3.19 -1.48 12.12
N VAL A 127 -4.17 -0.61 11.84
CA VAL A 127 -4.15 0.35 10.74
C VAL A 127 -4.08 1.76 11.27
N SER A 128 -3.18 2.58 10.71
CA SER A 128 -3.14 4.02 10.96
C SER A 128 -3.24 4.79 9.64
N ALA A 129 -4.00 5.88 9.64
CA ALA A 129 -4.07 6.82 8.51
C ALA A 129 -3.44 8.15 8.91
N THR A 130 -2.59 8.70 8.04
CA THR A 130 -1.97 10.01 8.21
C THR A 130 -2.24 10.89 7.01
N TYR A 131 -2.74 12.09 7.28
CA TYR A 131 -2.99 13.14 6.28
C TYR A 131 -1.92 14.23 6.45
N ASP A 132 -0.88 14.17 5.64
CA ASP A 132 0.33 15.00 5.77
C ASP A 132 0.08 16.42 5.26
N LEU A 133 0.04 17.35 6.20
CA LEU A 133 -0.32 18.74 5.91
C LEU A 133 0.74 19.42 5.03
N GLY A 134 0.26 20.19 4.04
CA GLY A 134 1.15 20.97 3.15
C GLY A 134 1.72 20.18 1.99
N HIS A 135 1.42 18.88 1.87
CA HIS A 135 1.91 18.02 0.81
C HIS A 135 0.81 17.59 -0.15
N ASP A 136 1.15 17.56 -1.43
CA ASP A 136 0.37 16.97 -2.53
C ASP A 136 0.92 15.58 -2.92
N HIS A 137 0.37 15.00 -3.98
CA HIS A 137 0.74 13.66 -4.47
C HIS A 137 2.22 13.49 -4.80
N PHE A 138 2.92 14.54 -5.20
CA PHE A 138 4.32 14.49 -5.60
C PHE A 138 5.25 14.91 -4.46
N THR A 139 4.86 15.89 -3.68
CA THR A 139 5.69 16.44 -2.61
C THR A 139 5.64 15.60 -1.34
N VAL A 140 4.63 14.75 -1.14
CA VAL A 140 4.51 13.88 0.03
C VAL A 140 5.72 12.95 0.23
N ILE A 141 6.35 12.50 -0.85
CA ILE A 141 7.53 11.64 -0.78
C ILE A 141 8.85 12.41 -0.57
N GLU A 142 8.85 13.73 -0.69
CA GLU A 142 10.06 14.53 -0.46
C GLU A 142 10.52 14.47 1.00
N ALA A 143 9.61 14.20 1.91
CA ALA A 143 9.92 13.96 3.31
C ALA A 143 10.94 12.81 3.51
N LEU A 144 11.04 11.86 2.58
CA LEU A 144 12.02 10.77 2.64
C LEU A 144 13.47 11.23 2.47
N ARG A 145 13.71 12.49 2.06
CA ARG A 145 15.05 13.09 2.00
C ARG A 145 15.61 13.40 3.38
N GLY A 146 14.75 13.55 4.39
CA GLY A 146 15.15 13.88 5.76
C GLY A 146 15.22 12.63 6.62
N PRO A 147 16.36 12.35 7.29
CA PRO A 147 16.50 11.15 8.13
C PRO A 147 15.55 11.15 9.34
N ASP A 148 15.10 12.31 9.79
CA ASP A 148 14.23 12.48 10.95
C ASP A 148 12.77 12.78 10.56
N SER A 149 12.40 12.60 9.29
CA SER A 149 11.05 12.89 8.83
C SER A 149 10.02 11.92 9.43
N ALA A 150 8.82 12.45 9.72
CA ALA A 150 7.74 11.65 10.26
C ALA A 150 7.36 10.47 9.35
N LEU A 151 7.40 10.66 8.03
CA LEU A 151 7.13 9.60 7.06
C LEU A 151 8.19 8.48 7.15
N LEU A 152 9.49 8.84 7.19
CA LEU A 152 10.54 7.83 7.32
C LEU A 152 10.44 7.08 8.65
N GLN A 153 10.17 7.79 9.75
CA GLN A 153 9.95 7.16 11.05
C GLN A 153 8.74 6.20 11.02
N ALA A 154 7.65 6.58 10.35
CA ALA A 154 6.48 5.71 10.20
C ALA A 154 6.79 4.43 9.38
N ILE A 155 7.71 4.50 8.42
CA ILE A 155 8.17 3.33 7.65
C ILE A 155 9.07 2.43 8.51
N LEU A 156 9.92 3.03 9.35
CA LEU A 156 10.94 2.31 10.11
C LEU A 156 10.45 1.78 11.47
N ALA A 157 9.34 2.30 11.98
CA ALA A 157 8.73 1.80 13.21
C ALA A 157 8.27 0.35 13.06
#